data_3e0a6c714266797a7dda4dec6dfb7754
#
_entry.id   3e0a6c714266797a7dda4dec6dfb7754
#
_cell.length_a   1.000
_cell.length_b   1.000
_cell.length_c   1.000
_cell.angle_alpha   90.00
_cell.angle_beta   90.00
_cell.angle_gamma   90.00
#
_symmetry.space_group_name_H-M   'P 1'
#
loop_
_entity.id
_entity.type
_entity.pdbx_description
1 polymer ?
#
loop_
_entity_poly.entity_id
_entity_poly.type
_entity_poly.pdbx_seq_one_letter_code
_entity_poly.pdbx_strand_id
1 'polypeptide(L)'
;LPAEASVFWFRWNTENLMVTTHVFIATSLDGYIARHNDDIDWLLQRDDPNEDHGYTAFIADKDWIVMGRGSYEKVRTFETWPYDRPVLVLSRQLADTPVPDALRGKVQFSGRTPKEVLDDLARQNARRVYLDGGQVIQSFLREGLVADMVITTVPVLLGSGKSLFGALPGDIDLTLV
;
A
#
# COMPACT_ATOMS: atom_id res chain seq x y z
N LEU A 1 8.13 15.74 -6.52
CA LEU A 1 6.87 15.99 -7.25
C LEU A 1 6.91 17.40 -7.83
N PRO A 2 6.33 17.64 -9.03
CA PRO A 2 6.19 19.01 -9.49
C PRO A 2 5.45 19.82 -8.42
N ALA A 3 5.75 21.11 -8.29
CA ALA A 3 5.17 22.03 -7.30
C ALA A 3 3.61 22.11 -7.32
N GLU A 4 2.97 21.34 -8.18
CA GLU A 4 1.53 21.31 -8.44
C GLU A 4 0.84 20.03 -7.91
N ALA A 5 1.55 19.06 -7.32
CA ALA A 5 0.92 17.89 -6.72
C ALA A 5 0.24 18.25 -5.39
N SER A 6 -0.99 17.80 -5.21
CA SER A 6 -1.74 18.01 -3.97
C SER A 6 -1.63 16.76 -3.08
N VAL A 7 -1.26 16.96 -1.82
CA VAL A 7 -1.18 15.89 -0.82
C VAL A 7 -2.37 16.01 0.11
N PHE A 8 -3.11 14.91 0.25
CA PHE A 8 -4.25 14.82 1.16
C PHE A 8 -3.99 13.75 2.21
N TRP A 9 -4.26 14.08 3.46
CA TRP A 9 -4.20 13.14 4.56
C TRP A 9 -5.59 12.90 5.14
N PHE A 10 -6.05 11.66 5.05
CA PHE A 10 -7.35 11.22 5.54
C PHE A 10 -7.18 10.27 6.71
N ARG A 11 -8.11 10.35 7.69
CA ARG A 11 -8.15 9.49 8.85
C ARG A 11 -9.54 8.88 9.06
N TRP A 12 -9.53 7.68 9.59
CA TRP A 12 -10.72 6.98 10.05
C TRP A 12 -10.71 6.80 11.57
N ASN A 13 -11.89 6.63 12.16
CA ASN A 13 -11.97 6.24 13.56
C ASN A 13 -11.73 4.73 13.68
N THR A 14 -10.55 4.35 14.18
CA THR A 14 -10.12 2.96 14.37
C THR A 14 -9.74 2.70 15.83
N GLU A 15 -10.43 3.32 16.80
CA GLU A 15 -10.06 3.36 18.22
C GLU A 15 -9.86 1.99 18.91
N ASN A 16 -10.29 0.88 18.29
CA ASN A 16 -10.23 -0.46 18.88
C ASN A 16 -9.28 -1.43 18.16
N LEU A 17 -8.47 -0.99 17.21
CA LEU A 17 -7.54 -1.88 16.51
C LEU A 17 -6.23 -2.03 17.27
N MET A 18 -5.84 -3.29 17.57
CA MET A 18 -4.52 -3.60 18.15
C MET A 18 -3.37 -3.30 17.18
N VAL A 19 -3.62 -3.47 15.89
CA VAL A 19 -2.72 -3.15 14.78
C VAL A 19 -3.42 -2.13 13.88
N THR A 20 -2.79 -1.00 13.65
CA THR A 20 -3.30 0.02 12.73
C THR A 20 -2.66 -0.10 11.36
N THR A 21 -3.41 0.20 10.31
CA THR A 21 -2.91 0.15 8.93
C THR A 21 -2.91 1.53 8.31
N HIS A 22 -1.90 1.80 7.53
CA HIS A 22 -1.58 3.11 6.99
C HIS A 22 -1.27 3.00 5.50
N VAL A 23 -1.73 3.95 4.71
CA VAL A 23 -1.49 4.00 3.26
C VAL A 23 -0.69 5.25 2.91
N PHE A 24 0.29 5.08 2.03
CA PHE A 24 1.03 6.17 1.40
C PHE A 24 1.14 5.89 -0.08
N ILE A 25 0.45 6.68 -0.91
CA ILE A 25 0.29 6.34 -2.31
C ILE A 25 0.10 7.58 -3.19
N ALA A 26 0.57 7.51 -4.44
CA ALA A 26 0.28 8.51 -5.46
C ALA A 26 -0.83 8.04 -6.40
N THR A 27 -1.68 8.97 -6.83
CA THR A 27 -2.70 8.73 -7.84
C THR A 27 -2.63 9.76 -8.96
N SER A 28 -3.10 9.39 -10.14
CA SER A 28 -3.51 10.37 -11.14
C SER A 28 -4.71 11.19 -10.64
N LEU A 29 -5.00 12.31 -11.28
CA LEU A 29 -6.16 13.15 -10.94
C LEU A 29 -7.48 12.38 -11.07
N ASP A 30 -7.55 11.43 -11.99
CA ASP A 30 -8.71 10.54 -12.20
C ASP A 30 -8.65 9.23 -11.39
N GLY A 31 -7.76 9.16 -10.37
CA GLY A 31 -7.76 8.13 -9.33
C GLY A 31 -7.09 6.80 -9.66
N TYR A 32 -6.26 6.75 -10.69
CA TYR A 32 -5.51 5.54 -11.03
C TYR A 32 -4.13 5.53 -10.35
N ILE A 33 -3.68 4.35 -9.92
CA ILE A 33 -2.36 4.12 -9.28
C ILE A 33 -1.35 3.50 -10.23
N ALA A 34 -1.81 2.84 -11.29
CA ALA A 34 -0.97 2.24 -12.32
C ALA A 34 -1.74 2.10 -13.63
N ARG A 35 -1.05 1.89 -14.73
CA ARG A 35 -1.66 1.41 -15.97
C ARG A 35 -2.15 -0.03 -15.83
N HIS A 36 -2.91 -0.55 -16.79
CA HIS A 36 -3.42 -1.93 -16.76
C HIS A 36 -2.32 -2.98 -16.67
N ASN A 37 -1.15 -2.69 -17.21
CA ASN A 37 0.05 -3.56 -17.20
C ASN A 37 0.97 -3.35 -15.99
N ASP A 38 0.49 -2.68 -14.93
CA ASP A 38 1.25 -2.30 -13.72
C ASP A 38 2.36 -1.26 -13.95
N ASP A 39 2.39 -0.59 -15.10
CA ASP A 39 3.35 0.48 -15.37
C ASP A 39 2.97 1.77 -14.62
N ILE A 40 3.99 2.44 -14.08
CA ILE A 40 3.92 3.72 -13.37
C ILE A 40 4.77 4.80 -14.05
N ASP A 41 5.01 4.68 -15.35
CA ASP A 41 5.78 5.63 -16.15
C ASP A 41 5.32 7.09 -15.98
N TRP A 42 4.01 7.27 -15.90
CA TRP A 42 3.35 8.57 -15.68
C TRP A 42 3.77 9.24 -14.36
N LEU A 43 4.06 8.45 -13.33
CA LEU A 43 4.55 8.93 -12.03
C LEU A 43 6.05 9.22 -12.09
N LEU A 44 6.84 8.26 -12.58
CA LEU A 44 8.31 8.38 -12.64
C LEU A 44 8.79 9.54 -13.51
N GLN A 45 8.07 9.86 -14.59
CA GLN A 45 8.37 11.02 -15.45
C GLN A 45 8.19 12.37 -14.73
N ARG A 46 7.48 12.39 -13.62
CA ARG A 46 7.15 13.59 -12.83
C ARG A 46 7.79 13.59 -11.45
N ASP A 47 8.54 12.55 -11.15
CA ASP A 47 9.25 12.41 -9.89
C ASP A 47 10.50 13.28 -9.85
N ASP A 48 10.79 13.89 -8.69
CA ASP A 48 12.07 14.53 -8.43
C ASP A 48 12.94 13.53 -7.64
N PRO A 49 14.03 13.01 -8.23
CA PRO A 49 14.87 12.02 -7.56
C PRO A 49 15.59 12.56 -6.30
N ASN A 50 15.54 13.87 -6.06
CA ASN A 50 16.15 14.49 -4.87
C ASN A 50 15.15 14.71 -3.74
N GLU A 51 13.88 14.34 -3.94
CA GLU A 51 12.81 14.51 -2.97
C GLU A 51 12.21 13.15 -2.59
N ASP A 52 12.10 12.86 -1.31
CA ASP A 52 11.49 11.60 -0.81
C ASP A 52 9.97 11.71 -0.60
N HIS A 53 9.39 12.87 -0.85
CA HIS A 53 7.96 13.16 -0.73
C HIS A 53 7.35 12.83 0.63
N GLY A 54 8.18 12.72 1.69
CA GLY A 54 7.77 12.35 3.03
C GLY A 54 7.74 10.84 3.30
N TYR A 55 8.18 10.01 2.36
CA TYR A 55 8.18 8.56 2.51
C TYR A 55 9.07 8.08 3.66
N THR A 56 10.26 8.65 3.82
CA THR A 56 11.19 8.30 4.91
C THR A 56 10.54 8.52 6.29
N ALA A 57 9.87 9.66 6.48
CA ALA A 57 9.16 9.96 7.71
C ALA A 57 7.96 9.01 7.90
N PHE A 58 7.23 8.71 6.83
CA PHE A 58 6.08 7.80 6.86
C PHE A 58 6.49 6.39 7.26
N ILE A 59 7.54 5.82 6.64
CA ILE A 59 7.94 4.42 6.88
C ILE A 59 8.66 4.22 8.21
N ALA A 60 9.20 5.27 8.81
CA ALA A 60 10.05 5.19 10.01
C ALA A 60 9.40 4.48 11.20
N ASP A 61 8.09 4.63 11.38
CA ASP A 61 7.32 4.06 12.49
C ASP A 61 6.48 2.83 12.09
N LYS A 62 6.70 2.26 10.91
CA LYS A 62 6.00 1.05 10.46
C LYS A 62 6.80 -0.20 10.79
N ASP A 63 6.12 -1.21 11.31
CA ASP A 63 6.72 -2.48 11.70
C ASP A 63 6.75 -3.48 10.55
N TRP A 64 5.71 -3.42 9.70
CA TRP A 64 5.48 -4.34 8.58
C TRP A 64 4.97 -3.63 7.35
N ILE A 65 5.21 -4.25 6.21
CA ILE A 65 4.56 -3.89 4.95
C ILE A 65 3.66 -5.05 4.53
N VAL A 66 2.41 -4.77 4.18
CA VAL A 66 1.50 -5.73 3.53
C VAL A 66 1.24 -5.27 2.11
N MET A 67 1.56 -6.12 1.15
CA MET A 67 1.36 -5.80 -0.26
C MET A 67 0.68 -6.93 -1.02
N GLY A 68 0.10 -6.59 -2.16
CA GLY A 68 -0.48 -7.57 -3.07
C GLY A 68 0.57 -8.26 -3.96
N ARG A 69 0.14 -9.32 -4.66
CA ARG A 69 0.99 -10.05 -5.59
C ARG A 69 1.59 -9.16 -6.69
N GLY A 70 0.79 -8.27 -7.28
CA GLY A 70 1.27 -7.37 -8.34
C GLY A 70 2.41 -6.47 -7.89
N SER A 71 2.28 -5.82 -6.72
CA SER A 71 3.35 -5.02 -6.12
C SER A 71 4.59 -5.86 -5.84
N TYR A 72 4.43 -7.06 -5.27
CA TYR A 72 5.53 -7.97 -5.01
C TYR A 72 6.25 -8.39 -6.30
N GLU A 73 5.52 -8.80 -7.34
CA GLU A 73 6.09 -9.20 -8.62
C GLU A 73 6.86 -8.04 -9.28
N LYS A 74 6.38 -6.82 -9.15
CA LYS A 74 7.08 -5.62 -9.64
C LYS A 74 8.36 -5.36 -8.85
N VAL A 75 8.28 -5.32 -7.53
CA VAL A 75 9.42 -4.98 -6.66
C VAL A 75 10.54 -6.02 -6.73
N ARG A 76 10.20 -7.31 -6.87
CA ARG A 76 11.22 -8.37 -7.01
C ARG A 76 12.04 -8.29 -8.30
N THR A 77 11.63 -7.48 -9.27
CA THR A 77 12.42 -7.22 -10.49
C THR A 77 13.46 -6.13 -10.30
N PHE A 78 13.47 -5.44 -9.16
CA PHE A 78 14.46 -4.43 -8.88
C PHE A 78 15.82 -5.08 -8.62
N GLU A 79 16.88 -4.36 -8.93
CA GLU A 79 18.25 -4.85 -8.74
C GLU A 79 18.55 -5.20 -7.28
N THR A 80 17.98 -4.43 -6.36
CA THR A 80 18.06 -4.68 -4.91
C THR A 80 16.67 -4.66 -4.28
N TRP A 81 16.48 -5.49 -3.24
CA TRP A 81 15.25 -5.48 -2.44
C TRP A 81 15.16 -4.15 -1.66
N PRO A 82 14.12 -3.32 -1.91
CA PRO A 82 14.10 -1.94 -1.43
C PRO A 82 13.63 -1.78 0.01
N TYR A 83 13.16 -2.84 0.66
CA TYR A 83 12.56 -2.74 1.99
C TYR A 83 13.49 -3.27 3.08
N ASP A 84 13.62 -2.51 4.14
CA ASP A 84 14.29 -2.88 5.40
C ASP A 84 13.29 -3.41 6.46
N ARG A 85 12.01 -3.37 6.17
CA ARG A 85 10.91 -3.93 6.98
C ARG A 85 10.49 -5.29 6.44
N PRO A 86 10.02 -6.21 7.31
CA PRO A 86 9.43 -7.46 6.85
C PRO A 86 8.18 -7.20 6.00
N VAL A 87 8.02 -7.98 4.96
CA VAL A 87 6.92 -7.86 4.00
C VAL A 87 6.03 -9.09 4.05
N LEU A 88 4.73 -8.90 4.19
CA LEU A 88 3.73 -9.93 3.98
C LEU A 88 3.05 -9.70 2.62
N VAL A 89 3.14 -10.67 1.74
CA VAL A 89 2.44 -10.64 0.44
C VAL A 89 1.11 -11.35 0.58
N LEU A 90 0.04 -10.59 0.44
CA LEU A 90 -1.33 -11.10 0.53
C LEU A 90 -1.76 -11.63 -0.84
N SER A 91 -1.75 -12.95 -0.99
CA SER A 91 -2.10 -13.61 -2.24
C SER A 91 -2.48 -15.07 -2.02
N ARG A 92 -3.68 -15.46 -2.41
CA ARG A 92 -4.12 -16.86 -2.39
C ARG A 92 -3.27 -17.75 -3.32
N GLN A 93 -2.78 -17.20 -4.42
CA GLN A 93 -1.98 -17.95 -5.40
C GLN A 93 -0.56 -18.25 -4.88
N LEU A 94 -0.01 -17.37 -4.03
CA LEU A 94 1.35 -17.53 -3.49
C LEU A 94 1.37 -18.18 -2.10
N ALA A 95 0.22 -18.31 -1.43
CA ALA A 95 0.14 -18.75 -0.03
C ALA A 95 0.87 -20.06 0.25
N ASP A 96 0.78 -21.02 -0.67
CA ASP A 96 1.37 -22.35 -0.54
C ASP A 96 2.69 -22.49 -1.33
N THR A 97 3.22 -21.42 -1.88
CA THR A 97 4.49 -21.45 -2.62
C THR A 97 5.67 -21.14 -1.70
N PRO A 98 6.84 -21.73 -1.93
CA PRO A 98 8.02 -21.41 -1.15
C PRO A 98 8.49 -19.98 -1.43
N VAL A 99 8.90 -19.27 -0.38
CA VAL A 99 9.58 -17.98 -0.54
C VAL A 99 10.96 -18.22 -1.16
N PRO A 100 11.34 -17.45 -2.19
CA PRO A 100 12.67 -17.56 -2.78
C PRO A 100 13.79 -17.40 -1.74
N ASP A 101 14.87 -18.14 -1.88
CA ASP A 101 15.97 -18.16 -0.91
C ASP A 101 16.55 -16.77 -0.60
N ALA A 102 16.67 -15.92 -1.61
CA ALA A 102 17.15 -14.54 -1.47
C ALA A 102 16.24 -13.63 -0.62
N LEU A 103 14.97 -14.02 -0.45
CA LEU A 103 13.96 -13.26 0.31
C LEU A 103 13.54 -13.97 1.59
N ARG A 104 14.17 -15.11 1.92
CA ARG A 104 13.91 -15.86 3.14
C ARG A 104 14.19 -15.00 4.37
N GLY A 105 13.25 -14.94 5.30
CA GLY A 105 13.30 -14.07 6.48
C GLY A 105 12.92 -12.61 6.23
N LYS A 106 12.74 -12.19 4.97
CA LYS A 106 12.30 -10.84 4.60
C LYS A 106 10.84 -10.81 4.14
N VAL A 107 10.37 -11.91 3.55
CA VAL A 107 9.03 -12.02 2.95
C VAL A 107 8.28 -13.21 3.54
N GLN A 108 6.99 -13.03 3.74
CA GLN A 108 6.02 -14.07 4.07
C GLN A 108 4.88 -14.03 3.05
N PHE A 109 4.32 -15.20 2.69
CA PHE A 109 3.13 -15.29 1.86
C PHE A 109 1.92 -15.67 2.70
N SER A 110 0.76 -15.07 2.42
CA SER A 110 -0.50 -15.39 3.11
C SER A 110 -1.68 -15.31 2.15
N GLY A 111 -2.58 -16.29 2.24
CA GLY A 111 -3.87 -16.30 1.54
C GLY A 111 -5.07 -15.93 2.44
N ARG A 112 -4.79 -15.44 3.65
CA ARG A 112 -5.80 -15.12 4.67
C ARG A 112 -6.57 -13.84 4.37
N THR A 113 -7.66 -13.61 5.10
CA THR A 113 -8.42 -12.37 5.04
C THR A 113 -7.65 -11.21 5.69
N PRO A 114 -7.97 -9.93 5.38
CA PRO A 114 -7.34 -8.78 6.02
C PRO A 114 -7.35 -8.85 7.55
N LYS A 115 -8.50 -9.20 8.15
CA LYS A 115 -8.61 -9.31 9.61
C LYS A 115 -7.68 -10.40 10.18
N GLU A 116 -7.67 -11.59 9.60
CA GLU A 116 -6.79 -12.69 10.04
C GLU A 116 -5.31 -12.32 9.89
N VAL A 117 -4.94 -11.57 8.85
CA VAL A 117 -3.58 -11.06 8.66
C VAL A 117 -3.20 -10.11 9.80
N LEU A 118 -4.09 -9.18 10.19
CA LEU A 118 -3.80 -8.29 11.32
C LEU A 118 -3.69 -9.06 12.64
N ASP A 119 -4.52 -10.07 12.87
CA ASP A 119 -4.43 -10.94 14.04
C ASP A 119 -3.09 -11.71 14.08
N ASP A 120 -2.61 -12.19 12.92
CA ASP A 120 -1.30 -12.85 12.79
C ASP A 120 -0.13 -11.88 13.05
N LEU A 121 -0.20 -10.68 12.51
CA LEU A 121 0.80 -9.64 12.71
C LEU A 121 0.82 -9.14 14.17
N ALA A 122 -0.33 -9.03 14.81
CA ALA A 122 -0.42 -8.71 16.23
C ALA A 122 0.33 -9.74 17.11
N ARG A 123 0.22 -11.04 16.78
CA ARG A 123 0.99 -12.10 17.45
C ARG A 123 2.50 -12.01 17.22
N GLN A 124 2.91 -11.33 16.15
CA GLN A 124 4.32 -11.00 15.85
C GLN A 124 4.74 -9.62 16.40
N ASN A 125 3.94 -9.05 17.33
CA ASN A 125 4.17 -7.77 17.99
C ASN A 125 4.12 -6.55 17.05
N ALA A 126 3.54 -6.66 15.86
CA ALA A 126 3.29 -5.52 15.00
C ALA A 126 2.26 -4.57 15.64
N ARG A 127 2.41 -3.29 15.38
CA ARG A 127 1.51 -2.22 15.81
C ARG A 127 1.05 -1.35 14.64
N ARG A 128 1.94 -1.06 13.72
CA ARG A 128 1.71 -0.15 12.61
C ARG A 128 2.15 -0.79 11.30
N VAL A 129 1.23 -0.93 10.36
CA VAL A 129 1.43 -1.65 9.10
C VAL A 129 1.21 -0.72 7.91
N TYR A 130 2.17 -0.68 7.01
CA TYR A 130 2.01 -0.04 5.72
C TYR A 130 1.30 -0.97 4.74
N LEU A 131 0.21 -0.51 4.13
CA LEU A 131 -0.50 -1.21 3.06
C LEU A 131 -0.09 -0.66 1.70
N ASP A 132 0.38 -1.54 0.80
CA ASP A 132 0.76 -1.19 -0.57
C ASP A 132 -0.02 -2.00 -1.60
N GLY A 133 -0.42 -1.31 -2.67
CA GLY A 133 -1.15 -1.88 -3.81
C GLY A 133 -2.67 -1.82 -3.69
N GLY A 134 -3.31 -1.47 -4.81
CA GLY A 134 -4.74 -1.14 -4.85
C GLY A 134 -5.66 -2.25 -4.36
N GLN A 135 -5.42 -3.51 -4.74
CA GLN A 135 -6.27 -4.63 -4.33
C GLN A 135 -6.21 -4.88 -2.81
N VAL A 136 -5.03 -4.75 -2.21
CA VAL A 136 -4.85 -4.86 -0.76
C VAL A 136 -5.57 -3.71 -0.07
N ILE A 137 -5.30 -2.46 -0.48
CA ILE A 137 -5.94 -1.28 0.10
C ILE A 137 -7.46 -1.40 0.04
N GLN A 138 -8.01 -1.77 -1.13
CA GLN A 138 -9.45 -1.97 -1.30
C GLN A 138 -10.03 -3.05 -0.38
N SER A 139 -9.30 -4.17 -0.18
CA SER A 139 -9.76 -5.25 0.71
C SER A 139 -9.83 -4.80 2.17
N PHE A 140 -8.83 -4.04 2.63
CA PHE A 140 -8.81 -3.48 3.98
C PHE A 140 -9.85 -2.37 4.17
N LEU A 141 -10.08 -1.54 3.16
CA LEU A 141 -11.14 -0.53 3.19
C LEU A 141 -12.53 -1.15 3.32
N ARG A 142 -12.82 -2.22 2.58
CA ARG A 142 -14.11 -2.93 2.68
C ARG A 142 -14.42 -3.48 4.07
N GLU A 143 -13.39 -3.80 4.84
CA GLU A 143 -13.51 -4.32 6.20
C GLU A 143 -13.36 -3.23 7.28
N GLY A 144 -13.21 -1.94 6.89
CA GLY A 144 -13.04 -0.83 7.84
C GLY A 144 -11.72 -0.89 8.62
N LEU A 145 -10.69 -1.48 8.03
CA LEU A 145 -9.41 -1.75 8.71
C LEU A 145 -8.30 -0.75 8.38
N VAL A 146 -8.57 0.33 7.65
CA VAL A 146 -7.58 1.37 7.34
C VAL A 146 -7.69 2.51 8.37
N ALA A 147 -6.59 2.88 9.02
CA ALA A 147 -6.56 3.95 10.02
C ALA A 147 -6.37 5.32 9.38
N ASP A 148 -5.42 5.44 8.48
CA ASP A 148 -5.19 6.68 7.74
C ASP A 148 -4.56 6.44 6.37
N MET A 149 -4.61 7.47 5.54
CA MET A 149 -4.18 7.41 4.17
C MET A 149 -3.59 8.76 3.74
N VAL A 150 -2.36 8.74 3.25
CA VAL A 150 -1.72 9.87 2.59
C VAL A 150 -1.80 9.63 1.08
N ILE A 151 -2.52 10.47 0.39
CA ILE A 151 -2.70 10.39 -1.08
C ILE A 151 -2.08 11.62 -1.72
N THR A 152 -1.09 11.39 -2.57
CA THR A 152 -0.53 12.41 -3.44
C THR A 152 -1.23 12.37 -4.79
N THR A 153 -1.98 13.41 -5.13
CA THR A 153 -2.64 13.51 -6.43
C THR A 153 -1.73 14.24 -7.42
N VAL A 154 -1.33 13.53 -8.46
CA VAL A 154 -0.50 14.06 -9.54
C VAL A 154 -1.42 14.68 -10.63
N PRO A 155 -1.13 15.87 -11.17
CA PRO A 155 -1.98 16.56 -12.13
C PRO A 155 -1.87 15.94 -13.53
N VAL A 156 -2.34 14.72 -13.68
CA VAL A 156 -2.41 13.97 -14.95
C VAL A 156 -3.68 13.14 -14.99
N LEU A 157 -4.30 13.04 -16.16
CA LEU A 157 -5.40 12.13 -16.44
C LEU A 157 -4.87 10.93 -17.22
N LEU A 158 -5.11 9.72 -16.73
CA LEU A 158 -4.74 8.48 -17.41
C LEU A 158 -5.87 7.93 -18.29
N GLY A 159 -7.11 8.28 -17.98
CA GLY A 159 -8.31 7.83 -18.69
C GLY A 159 -8.69 6.37 -18.44
N SER A 160 -7.70 5.52 -18.13
CA SER A 160 -7.89 4.11 -17.74
C SER A 160 -6.69 3.59 -17.00
N GLY A 161 -6.88 2.49 -16.23
CA GLY A 161 -5.81 1.89 -15.44
C GLY A 161 -6.33 1.12 -14.24
N LYS A 162 -5.46 0.88 -13.28
CA LYS A 162 -5.79 0.29 -11.98
C LYS A 162 -6.17 1.38 -11.00
N SER A 163 -7.43 1.39 -10.59
CA SER A 163 -7.98 2.37 -9.65
C SER A 163 -7.50 2.12 -8.22
N LEU A 164 -7.24 3.20 -7.47
CA LEU A 164 -6.99 3.10 -6.02
C LEU A 164 -8.23 2.59 -5.29
N PHE A 165 -9.39 3.15 -5.60
CA PHE A 165 -10.65 2.77 -4.98
C PHE A 165 -11.45 1.83 -5.88
N GLY A 166 -12.22 0.95 -5.25
CA GLY A 166 -13.15 0.03 -5.89
C GLY A 166 -14.53 0.10 -5.24
N ALA A 167 -15.37 -0.88 -5.53
CA ALA A 167 -16.68 -0.98 -4.91
C ALA A 167 -16.57 -1.15 -3.39
N LEU A 168 -17.38 -0.41 -2.65
CA LEU A 168 -17.53 -0.45 -1.21
C LEU A 168 -18.95 -0.87 -0.85
N PRO A 169 -19.17 -1.46 0.35
CA PRO A 169 -20.51 -1.85 0.81
C PRO A 169 -21.41 -0.65 1.15
N GLY A 170 -20.85 0.53 1.30
CA GLY A 170 -21.52 1.78 1.60
C GLY A 170 -20.52 2.93 1.64
N ASP A 171 -21.00 4.11 2.03
CA ASP A 171 -20.16 5.28 2.18
C ASP A 171 -19.15 5.11 3.33
N ILE A 172 -17.98 5.67 3.16
CA ILE A 172 -16.95 5.76 4.20
C ILE A 172 -16.65 7.24 4.43
N ASP A 173 -17.03 7.75 5.59
CA ASP A 173 -16.74 9.12 5.98
C ASP A 173 -15.26 9.29 6.30
N LEU A 174 -14.65 10.34 5.74
CA LEU A 174 -13.25 10.66 5.91
C LEU A 174 -13.12 12.00 6.64
N THR A 175 -12.14 12.07 7.53
CA THR A 175 -11.70 13.34 8.11
C THR A 175 -10.39 13.76 7.45
N LEU A 176 -10.39 14.94 6.83
CA LEU A 176 -9.17 15.55 6.32
C LEU A 176 -8.36 16.09 7.50
N VAL A 177 -7.08 15.76 7.53
CA VAL A 177 -6.15 16.15 8.63
C VAL A 177 -5.18 17.23 8.18
#